data_30f226a27d412406e72340eab17ca28a
#
_entry.id   30f226a27d412406e72340eab17ca28a
#
_cell.length_a   1.000
_cell.length_b   1.000
_cell.length_c   1.000
_cell.angle_alpha   90.00
_cell.angle_beta   90.00
_cell.angle_gamma   90.00
#
_symmetry.space_group_name_H-M   'P 1'
#
loop_
_entity.id
_entity.type
_entity.pdbx_description
1 polymer ?
#
loop_
_entity_poly.entity_id
_entity_poly.type
_entity_poly.pdbx_seq_one_letter_code
_entity_poly.pdbx_strand_id
1 'polypeptide(L)'
;MGARCRAPSQERATTSVTISGAEAEIARSGATLERVVVPGAFEIPGAIALAAEHYDGFLALGCVIRGETTHYDYVCGESARGLMDLSIQKKLAIGYGIVTVNTMEQAKARAETHRGDKGGDAAHACLAMIALQRRWRKS
;
A
#
# COMPACT_ATOMS: atom_id res chain seq x y z
N MET A 1 -7.92 -0.39 23.40
CA MET A 1 -7.21 -1.63 23.82
C MET A 1 -6.74 -2.34 22.56
N GLY A 2 -5.49 -2.15 22.18
CA GLY A 2 -4.96 -2.64 20.92
C GLY A 2 -4.49 -4.09 21.04
N ALA A 3 -5.19 -5.03 20.42
CA ALA A 3 -4.65 -6.35 20.17
C ALA A 3 -3.48 -6.20 19.17
N ARG A 4 -2.25 -6.40 19.63
CA ARG A 4 -1.07 -6.40 18.76
C ARG A 4 -0.98 -7.75 18.05
N CYS A 5 -1.57 -7.85 16.88
CA CYS A 5 -1.24 -8.94 15.98
C CYS A 5 0.16 -8.63 15.41
N ARG A 6 1.18 -9.36 15.84
CA ARG A 6 2.55 -9.19 15.31
C ARG A 6 2.64 -9.97 13.98
N ALA A 7 2.71 -9.25 12.89
CA ALA A 7 3.17 -9.85 11.65
C ALA A 7 4.55 -10.51 11.86
N PRO A 8 4.85 -11.64 11.20
CA PRO A 8 6.16 -12.27 11.25
C PRO A 8 7.29 -11.27 10.96
N SER A 9 8.44 -11.45 11.60
CA SER A 9 9.57 -10.52 11.47
C SER A 9 10.02 -10.30 10.02
N GLN A 10 9.86 -11.30 9.19
CA GLN A 10 10.24 -11.29 7.78
C GLN A 10 9.29 -10.44 6.92
N GLU A 11 7.98 -10.50 7.16
CA GLU A 11 7.00 -9.64 6.47
C GLU A 11 7.23 -8.17 6.82
N ARG A 12 7.60 -7.88 8.07
CA ARG A 12 7.94 -6.51 8.49
C ARG A 12 9.18 -5.98 7.81
N ALA A 13 10.22 -6.80 7.65
CA ALA A 13 11.44 -6.41 6.95
C ALA A 13 11.15 -6.09 5.48
N THR A 14 10.38 -6.94 4.79
CA THR A 14 9.96 -6.70 3.40
C THR A 14 9.13 -5.43 3.27
N THR A 15 8.18 -5.21 4.18
CA THR A 15 7.37 -3.99 4.21
C THR A 15 8.23 -2.75 4.41
N SER A 16 9.26 -2.80 5.25
CA SER A 16 10.18 -1.68 5.45
C SER A 16 10.95 -1.30 4.19
N VAL A 17 11.39 -2.28 3.41
CA VAL A 17 12.04 -2.04 2.11
C VAL A 17 11.07 -1.42 1.10
N THR A 18 9.84 -1.91 1.05
CA THR A 18 8.77 -1.34 0.21
C THR A 18 8.48 0.12 0.58
N ILE A 19 8.42 0.43 1.87
CA ILE A 19 8.24 1.80 2.36
C ILE A 19 9.40 2.70 1.91
N SER A 20 10.64 2.24 2.00
CA SER A 20 11.81 3.03 1.58
C SER A 20 11.76 3.41 0.10
N GLY A 21 11.33 2.50 -0.76
CA GLY A 21 11.11 2.79 -2.19
C GLY A 21 10.03 3.84 -2.42
N ALA A 22 8.92 3.73 -1.70
CA ALA A 22 7.83 4.70 -1.78
C ALA A 22 8.27 6.08 -1.26
N GLU A 23 8.97 6.14 -0.14
CA GLU A 23 9.50 7.38 0.43
C GLU A 23 10.45 8.11 -0.53
N ALA A 24 11.33 7.36 -1.20
CA ALA A 24 12.24 7.92 -2.18
C ALA A 24 11.50 8.55 -3.38
N GLU A 25 10.47 7.89 -3.89
CA GLU A 25 9.66 8.42 -4.99
C GLU A 25 8.86 9.66 -4.58
N ILE A 26 8.24 9.65 -3.40
CA ILE A 26 7.50 10.81 -2.87
C ILE A 26 8.45 12.00 -2.67
N ALA A 27 9.63 11.78 -2.11
CA ALA A 27 10.63 12.83 -1.92
C ALA A 27 11.04 13.49 -3.25
N ARG A 28 11.22 12.72 -4.32
CA ARG A 28 11.52 13.26 -5.65
C ARG A 28 10.40 14.13 -6.21
N SER A 29 9.16 13.87 -5.85
CA SER A 29 8.00 14.67 -6.29
C SER A 29 7.83 15.98 -5.53
N GLY A 30 8.50 16.18 -4.40
CA GLY A 30 8.32 17.31 -3.50
C GLY A 30 7.06 17.22 -2.62
N ALA A 31 6.35 16.10 -2.65
CA ALA A 31 5.20 15.86 -1.77
C ALA A 31 5.64 15.48 -0.35
N THR A 32 4.75 15.67 0.61
CA THR A 32 4.95 15.23 2.00
C THR A 32 4.28 13.87 2.22
N LEU A 33 4.84 13.08 3.13
CA LEU A 33 4.34 11.75 3.46
C LEU A 33 4.15 11.62 4.97
N GLU A 34 2.98 11.15 5.38
CA GLU A 34 2.71 10.71 6.75
C GLU A 34 2.56 9.19 6.76
N ARG A 35 3.21 8.53 7.72
CA ARG A 35 3.14 7.09 7.88
C ARG A 35 2.19 6.71 9.00
N VAL A 36 1.19 5.91 8.66
CA VAL A 36 0.26 5.30 9.62
C VAL A 36 0.44 3.79 9.60
N VAL A 37 0.59 3.19 10.77
CA VAL A 37 0.77 1.74 10.91
C VAL A 37 -0.55 1.12 11.36
N VAL A 38 -0.98 0.09 10.63
CA VAL A 38 -2.17 -0.71 10.94
C VAL A 38 -1.78 -2.16 11.24
N PRO A 39 -2.67 -2.96 11.89
CA PRO A 39 -2.32 -4.32 12.30
C PRO A 39 -1.95 -5.26 11.16
N GLY A 40 -2.58 -5.13 9.99
CA GLY A 40 -2.32 -5.98 8.84
C GLY A 40 -2.87 -5.38 7.54
N ALA A 41 -2.65 -6.08 6.43
CA ALA A 41 -3.12 -5.63 5.12
C ALA A 41 -4.65 -5.56 5.03
N PHE A 42 -5.35 -6.40 5.78
CA PHE A 42 -6.82 -6.41 5.82
C PHE A 42 -7.39 -5.08 6.33
N GLU A 43 -6.72 -4.39 7.24
CA GLU A 43 -7.15 -3.12 7.83
C GLU A 43 -6.83 -1.89 6.99
N ILE A 44 -6.00 -2.02 5.95
CA ILE A 44 -5.56 -0.88 5.14
C ILE A 44 -6.72 -0.15 4.47
N PRO A 45 -7.66 -0.83 3.79
CA PRO A 45 -8.79 -0.12 3.17
C PRO A 45 -9.63 0.68 4.18
N GLY A 46 -9.89 0.10 5.34
CA GLY A 46 -10.63 0.78 6.41
C GLY A 46 -9.91 2.03 6.92
N ALA A 47 -8.60 1.95 7.13
CA ALA A 47 -7.80 3.10 7.54
C ALA A 47 -7.82 4.22 6.50
N ILE A 48 -7.71 3.89 5.22
CA ILE A 48 -7.82 4.86 4.12
C ILE A 48 -9.21 5.49 4.08
N ALA A 49 -10.26 4.69 4.25
CA ALA A 49 -11.63 5.21 4.28
C ALA A 49 -11.84 6.25 5.40
N LEU A 50 -11.27 6.00 6.57
CA LEU A 50 -11.32 6.94 7.71
C LEU A 50 -10.54 8.22 7.43
N ALA A 51 -9.45 8.16 6.68
CA ALA A 51 -8.57 9.28 6.39
C ALA A 51 -8.92 10.01 5.07
N ALA A 52 -9.96 9.61 4.37
CA ALA A 52 -10.25 10.02 3.00
C ALA A 52 -10.28 11.54 2.76
N GLU A 53 -10.75 12.31 3.75
CA GLU A 53 -10.89 13.77 3.66
C GLU A 53 -9.61 14.54 4.05
N HIS A 54 -8.56 13.83 4.51
CA HIS A 54 -7.39 14.47 5.12
C HIS A 54 -6.16 14.53 4.21
N TYR A 55 -6.14 13.77 3.12
CA TYR A 55 -4.97 13.65 2.24
C TYR A 55 -5.34 13.66 0.77
N ASP A 56 -4.41 14.12 -0.08
CA ASP A 56 -4.60 14.13 -1.53
C ASP A 56 -4.50 12.72 -2.15
N GLY A 57 -3.77 11.82 -1.51
CA GLY A 57 -3.57 10.45 -1.99
C GLY A 57 -3.10 9.51 -0.89
N PHE A 58 -3.10 8.23 -1.20
CA PHE A 58 -2.83 7.17 -0.25
C PHE A 58 -1.91 6.11 -0.85
N LEU A 59 -1.01 5.58 -0.02
CA LEU A 59 -0.17 4.44 -0.36
C LEU A 59 -0.54 3.27 0.54
N ALA A 60 -1.05 2.21 -0.07
CA ALA A 60 -1.33 0.96 0.61
C ALA A 60 -0.10 0.04 0.50
N LEU A 61 0.71 0.01 1.53
CA LEU A 61 1.96 -0.75 1.56
C LEU A 61 1.89 -1.88 2.57
N GLY A 62 2.32 -3.07 2.17
CA GLY A 62 2.31 -4.24 3.03
C GLY A 62 2.94 -5.45 2.36
N CYS A 63 2.98 -6.54 3.09
CA CYS A 63 3.45 -7.83 2.58
C CYS A 63 2.57 -8.95 3.14
N VAL A 64 2.05 -9.78 2.27
CA VAL A 64 1.30 -10.98 2.62
C VAL A 64 1.95 -12.18 1.96
N ILE A 65 2.43 -13.12 2.77
CA ILE A 65 3.06 -14.35 2.31
C ILE A 65 2.10 -15.51 2.56
N ARG A 66 1.92 -16.35 1.54
CA ARG A 66 1.02 -17.50 1.65
C ARG A 66 1.46 -18.44 2.77
N GLY A 67 0.52 -18.77 3.65
CA GLY A 67 0.66 -19.79 4.67
C GLY A 67 -0.05 -21.09 4.29
N GLU A 68 -0.30 -21.95 5.27
CA GLU A 68 -0.93 -23.26 5.09
C GLU A 68 -2.46 -23.21 4.97
N THR A 69 -3.07 -22.07 5.30
CA THR A 69 -4.53 -21.90 5.33
C THR A 69 -5.01 -20.98 4.20
N THR A 70 -6.34 -20.89 4.05
CA THR A 70 -6.99 -19.98 3.08
C THR A 70 -6.98 -18.52 3.53
N HIS A 71 -6.43 -18.18 4.68
CA HIS A 71 -6.35 -16.81 5.21
C HIS A 71 -5.70 -15.84 4.23
N TYR A 72 -4.63 -16.26 3.54
CA TYR A 72 -3.98 -15.50 2.49
C TYR A 72 -4.96 -15.02 1.41
N ASP A 73 -5.83 -15.90 0.94
CA ASP A 73 -6.77 -15.58 -0.15
C ASP A 73 -7.77 -14.49 0.28
N TYR A 74 -8.28 -14.56 1.51
CA TYR A 74 -9.19 -13.54 2.06
C TYR A 74 -8.47 -12.20 2.26
N VAL A 75 -7.30 -12.19 2.84
CA VAL A 75 -6.55 -10.95 3.08
C VAL A 75 -6.17 -10.26 1.77
N CYS A 76 -5.63 -11.00 0.80
CA CYS A 76 -5.28 -10.46 -0.51
C CYS A 76 -6.51 -9.99 -1.28
N GLY A 77 -7.55 -10.83 -1.36
CA GLY A 77 -8.76 -10.54 -2.12
C GLY A 77 -9.52 -9.35 -1.55
N GLU A 78 -9.78 -9.32 -0.25
CA GLU A 78 -10.57 -8.27 0.37
C GLU A 78 -9.81 -6.95 0.49
N SER A 79 -8.50 -6.96 0.75
CA SER A 79 -7.71 -5.73 0.74
C SER A 79 -7.66 -5.10 -0.66
N ALA A 80 -7.42 -5.89 -1.70
CA ALA A 80 -7.41 -5.40 -3.07
C ALA A 80 -8.79 -4.89 -3.51
N ARG A 81 -9.85 -5.62 -3.20
CA ARG A 81 -11.22 -5.22 -3.51
C ARG A 81 -11.60 -3.93 -2.78
N GLY A 82 -11.32 -3.83 -1.49
CA GLY A 82 -11.60 -2.63 -0.71
C GLY A 82 -10.88 -1.40 -1.24
N LEU A 83 -9.62 -1.52 -1.63
CA LEU A 83 -8.85 -0.44 -2.23
C LEU A 83 -9.42 -0.02 -3.59
N MET A 84 -9.82 -0.98 -4.42
CA MET A 84 -10.44 -0.71 -5.72
C MET A 84 -11.78 0.00 -5.54
N ASP A 85 -12.61 -0.44 -4.61
CA ASP A 85 -13.89 0.20 -4.30
C ASP A 85 -13.71 1.66 -3.86
N LEU A 86 -12.73 1.94 -3.01
CA LEU A 86 -12.39 3.30 -2.60
C LEU A 86 -11.90 4.16 -3.78
N SER A 87 -11.06 3.61 -4.64
CA SER A 87 -10.58 4.30 -5.83
C SER A 87 -11.72 4.70 -6.76
N ILE A 88 -12.68 3.81 -7.00
CA ILE A 88 -13.77 4.03 -7.96
C ILE A 88 -14.89 4.85 -7.31
N GLN A 89 -15.40 4.42 -6.16
CA GLN A 89 -16.60 5.01 -5.54
C GLN A 89 -16.31 6.32 -4.83
N LYS A 90 -15.16 6.42 -4.15
CA LYS A 90 -14.73 7.64 -3.44
C LYS A 90 -13.77 8.50 -4.26
N LYS A 91 -13.36 8.05 -5.44
CA LYS A 91 -12.43 8.76 -6.33
C LYS A 91 -11.11 9.10 -5.66
N LEU A 92 -10.62 8.21 -4.78
CA LEU A 92 -9.35 8.40 -4.08
C LEU A 92 -8.18 8.01 -4.98
N ALA A 93 -7.10 8.77 -4.90
CA ALA A 93 -5.82 8.43 -5.52
C ALA A 93 -5.10 7.43 -4.62
N ILE A 94 -5.02 6.17 -5.03
CA ILE A 94 -4.41 5.10 -4.24
C ILE A 94 -3.32 4.42 -5.04
N GLY A 95 -2.11 4.33 -4.46
CA GLY A 95 -1.04 3.48 -4.94
C GLY A 95 -1.09 2.12 -4.24
N TYR A 96 -1.13 1.04 -5.02
CA TYR A 96 -1.19 -0.32 -4.51
C TYR A 96 0.20 -0.94 -4.44
N GLY A 97 0.72 -1.10 -3.24
CA GLY A 97 2.03 -1.67 -2.95
C GLY A 97 1.99 -2.80 -1.91
N ILE A 98 0.86 -3.51 -1.81
CA ILE A 98 0.78 -4.72 -0.99
C ILE A 98 1.37 -5.87 -1.80
N VAL A 99 2.53 -6.37 -1.35
CA VAL A 99 3.22 -7.50 -1.96
C VAL A 99 2.53 -8.79 -1.52
N THR A 100 1.97 -9.51 -2.49
CA THR A 100 1.23 -10.76 -2.27
C THR A 100 1.96 -11.90 -2.98
N VAL A 101 2.57 -12.80 -2.24
CA VAL A 101 3.50 -13.79 -2.77
C VAL A 101 3.36 -15.14 -2.05
N ASN A 102 3.92 -16.18 -2.66
CA ASN A 102 3.94 -17.51 -2.08
C ASN A 102 5.17 -17.73 -1.17
N THR A 103 6.28 -17.07 -1.44
CA THR A 103 7.55 -17.27 -0.72
C THR A 103 8.20 -15.95 -0.31
N MET A 104 9.08 -16.02 0.68
CA MET A 104 9.89 -14.87 1.12
C MET A 104 10.82 -14.35 0.02
N GLU A 105 11.40 -15.22 -0.80
CA GLU A 105 12.25 -14.79 -1.91
C GLU A 105 11.48 -13.95 -2.93
N GLN A 106 10.26 -14.36 -3.25
CA GLN A 106 9.37 -13.56 -4.11
C GLN A 106 9.06 -12.20 -3.49
N ALA A 107 8.85 -12.15 -2.18
CA ALA A 107 8.61 -10.91 -1.46
C ALA A 107 9.80 -9.96 -1.57
N LYS A 108 11.01 -10.44 -1.28
CA LYS A 108 12.24 -9.65 -1.40
C LYS A 108 12.46 -9.12 -2.81
N ALA A 109 12.30 -9.99 -3.82
CA ALA A 109 12.49 -9.61 -5.21
C ALA A 109 11.59 -8.46 -5.65
N ARG A 110 10.36 -8.38 -5.12
CA ARG A 110 9.40 -7.33 -5.45
C ARG A 110 9.58 -6.05 -4.64
N ALA A 111 10.08 -6.18 -3.41
CA ALA A 111 10.24 -5.05 -2.51
C ALA A 111 11.52 -4.24 -2.77
N GLU A 112 12.62 -4.90 -3.10
CA GLU A 112 13.93 -4.29 -3.27
C GLU A 112 13.93 -3.24 -4.40
N THR A 113 14.46 -2.05 -4.11
CA THR A 113 14.44 -0.90 -5.03
C THR A 113 15.21 -1.11 -6.32
N HIS A 114 16.26 -1.95 -6.28
CA HIS A 114 17.08 -2.30 -7.44
C HIS A 114 16.55 -3.51 -8.24
N ARG A 115 15.42 -4.10 -7.81
CA ARG A 115 14.78 -5.25 -8.47
C ARG A 115 13.35 -4.90 -8.89
N GLY A 116 12.36 -5.16 -8.06
CA GLY A 116 10.95 -4.92 -8.36
C GLY A 116 10.45 -3.52 -7.99
N ASP A 117 11.02 -2.93 -6.96
CA ASP A 117 10.64 -1.61 -6.40
C ASP A 117 9.13 -1.35 -6.31
N LYS A 118 8.41 -2.29 -5.74
CA LYS A 118 6.95 -2.21 -5.66
C LYS A 118 6.46 -0.98 -4.90
N GLY A 119 7.24 -0.51 -3.94
CA GLY A 119 6.95 0.73 -3.20
C GLY A 119 7.05 1.97 -4.07
N GLY A 120 8.12 2.08 -4.87
CA GLY A 120 8.28 3.17 -5.83
C GLY A 120 7.19 3.17 -6.89
N ASP A 121 6.84 2.01 -7.44
CA ASP A 121 5.73 1.86 -8.39
C ASP A 121 4.39 2.32 -7.81
N ALA A 122 4.08 1.94 -6.56
CA ALA A 122 2.87 2.36 -5.88
C ALA A 122 2.83 3.88 -5.70
N ALA A 123 3.93 4.48 -5.29
CA ALA A 123 4.05 5.93 -5.13
C ALA A 123 3.86 6.66 -6.46
N HIS A 124 4.51 6.18 -7.52
CA HIS A 124 4.34 6.72 -8.86
C HIS A 124 2.88 6.67 -9.33
N ALA A 125 2.21 5.53 -9.15
CA ALA A 125 0.80 5.38 -9.49
C ALA A 125 -0.10 6.35 -8.70
N CYS A 126 0.13 6.51 -7.40
CA CYS A 126 -0.62 7.45 -6.58
C CYS A 126 -0.45 8.90 -7.08
N LEU A 127 0.77 9.32 -7.34
CA LEU A 127 1.07 10.66 -7.85
C LEU A 127 0.42 10.93 -9.21
N ALA A 128 0.43 9.93 -10.10
CA ALA A 128 -0.24 10.01 -11.39
C ALA A 128 -1.76 10.20 -11.23
N MET A 129 -2.39 9.47 -10.29
CA MET A 129 -3.82 9.62 -10.01
C MET A 129 -4.16 10.97 -9.37
N ILE A 130 -3.30 11.51 -8.50
CA ILE A 130 -3.46 12.87 -7.98
C ILE A 130 -3.41 13.90 -9.12
N ALA A 131 -2.47 13.75 -10.04
CA ALA A 131 -2.36 14.63 -11.21
C ALA A 131 -3.61 14.60 -12.09
N LEU A 132 -4.19 13.40 -12.33
CA LEU A 132 -5.44 13.26 -13.06
C LEU A 132 -6.61 13.91 -12.33
N GLN A 133 -6.73 13.73 -11.03
CA GLN A 133 -7.77 14.39 -10.24
C GLN A 133 -7.69 15.90 -10.36
N ARG A 134 -6.49 16.48 -10.26
CA ARG A 134 -6.26 17.93 -10.38
C ARG A 134 -6.61 18.45 -11.77
N ARG A 135 -6.27 17.67 -12.80
CA ARG A 135 -6.59 18.01 -14.18
C ARG A 135 -8.09 18.17 -14.43
N TRP A 136 -8.90 17.29 -13.84
CA TRP A 136 -10.35 17.23 -14.08
C TRP A 136 -11.20 17.95 -13.03
N ARG A 137 -10.62 18.37 -11.92
CA ARG A 137 -11.30 19.22 -10.93
C ARG A 137 -11.39 20.69 -11.34
N LYS A 138 -10.64 21.12 -12.36
CA LYS A 138 -10.70 22.47 -12.88
C LYS A 138 -11.87 22.61 -13.85
N SER A 139 -13.00 22.84 -13.33
CA SER A 139 -14.15 23.34 -14.08
C SER A 139 -14.96 24.28 -13.19
#